data_12f0f21437cdd6c5e84f945d78f52f20
#
_entry.id   12f0f21437cdd6c5e84f945d78f52f20
#
_cell.length_a   1.000
_cell.length_b   1.000
_cell.length_c   1.000
_cell.angle_alpha   90.00
_cell.angle_beta   90.00
_cell.angle_gamma   90.00
#
_symmetry.space_group_name_H-M   'P 1'
#
loop_
_entity.id
_entity.type
_entity.pdbx_description
1 polymer ?
#
loop_
_entity_poly.entity_id
_entity_poly.type
_entity_poly.pdbx_seq_one_letter_code
_entity_poly.pdbx_strand_id
1 'polypeptide(L)'
;MLKKAAGKYPDKQIIAAGAFYNHIDNPIIACERDRSAEKYEKALLESMRPGGVVSVESVYLMDDWDEGKSLCTPASKRYGKLALGRNVFTDRQLRCLADYAAEKLAGLEHEIREGNVKAEPYEGECDYCPYGGICHMGSNMPKTRQVPKISGREDMWQQFGYREED
;
A
#
# COMPACT_ATOMS: atom_id res chain seq x y z
N MET A 1 6.06 8.52 11.59
CA MET A 1 5.07 8.18 12.63
C MET A 1 5.66 7.33 13.75
N LEU A 2 6.33 6.21 13.50
CA LEU A 2 6.90 5.32 14.53
C LEU A 2 7.86 6.03 15.49
N LYS A 3 8.81 6.82 14.99
CA LYS A 3 9.74 7.61 15.84
C LYS A 3 9.00 8.58 16.77
N LYS A 4 7.91 9.20 16.31
CA LYS A 4 7.08 10.10 17.14
C LYS A 4 6.31 9.34 18.20
N ALA A 5 5.80 8.16 17.88
CA ALA A 5 5.14 7.28 18.85
C ALA A 5 6.11 6.75 19.91
N ALA A 6 7.33 6.33 19.52
CA ALA A 6 8.36 5.92 20.46
C ALA A 6 8.76 7.04 21.44
N GLY A 7 8.85 8.29 20.97
CA GLY A 7 9.09 9.43 21.85
C GLY A 7 7.94 9.70 22.85
N LYS A 8 6.70 9.36 22.47
CA LYS A 8 5.53 9.53 23.36
C LYS A 8 5.42 8.41 24.42
N TYR A 9 5.95 7.23 24.12
CA TYR A 9 5.86 6.03 24.98
C TYR A 9 7.25 5.40 25.15
N PRO A 10 8.16 6.05 25.91
CA PRO A 10 9.56 5.63 26.03
C PRO A 10 9.73 4.25 26.66
N ASP A 11 8.79 3.87 27.54
CA ASP A 11 8.82 2.58 28.25
C ASP A 11 8.12 1.44 27.49
N LYS A 12 7.66 1.70 26.25
CA LYS A 12 6.96 0.69 25.44
C LYS A 12 7.71 0.39 24.16
N GLN A 13 7.77 -0.88 23.82
CA GLN A 13 8.21 -1.31 22.51
C GLN A 13 7.12 -0.96 21.46
N ILE A 14 7.44 -0.07 20.55
CA ILE A 14 6.53 0.30 19.46
C ILE A 14 6.78 -0.59 18.26
N ILE A 15 5.75 -1.30 17.83
CA ILE A 15 5.78 -2.21 16.68
C ILE A 15 4.89 -1.64 15.59
N ALA A 16 5.36 -1.71 14.33
CA ALA A 16 4.57 -1.36 13.17
C ALA A 16 3.60 -2.51 12.85
N ALA A 17 2.33 -2.38 13.19
CA ALA A 17 1.32 -3.39 12.92
C ALA A 17 0.89 -3.44 11.45
N GLY A 18 1.02 -2.34 10.71
CA GLY A 18 0.66 -2.23 9.31
C GLY A 18 0.56 -0.78 8.83
N ALA A 19 0.26 -0.64 7.57
CA ALA A 19 -0.07 0.64 6.93
C ALA A 19 -1.36 0.45 6.13
N PHE A 20 -2.39 1.23 6.47
CA PHE A 20 -3.72 1.09 5.88
C PHE A 20 -4.13 2.37 5.18
N TYR A 21 -4.92 2.21 4.13
CA TYR A 21 -5.63 3.31 3.49
C TYR A 21 -7.11 2.95 3.34
N ASN A 22 -7.96 3.90 3.69
CA ASN A 22 -9.38 3.79 3.50
C ASN A 22 -9.80 4.64 2.31
N HIS A 23 -10.57 4.07 1.41
CA HIS A 23 -11.30 4.84 0.43
C HIS A 23 -12.40 5.63 1.15
N ILE A 24 -12.34 6.96 1.03
CA ILE A 24 -13.43 7.85 1.45
C ILE A 24 -14.38 7.95 0.24
N ASP A 25 -15.16 6.92 0.04
CA ASP A 25 -16.11 6.83 -1.06
C ASP A 25 -17.46 6.37 -0.53
N ASN A 26 -18.52 6.66 -1.28
CA ASN A 26 -19.85 6.11 -1.01
C ASN A 26 -20.07 4.92 -1.96
N PRO A 27 -19.75 3.69 -1.55
CA PRO A 27 -19.73 2.56 -2.45
C PRO A 27 -21.14 2.23 -2.95
N ILE A 28 -21.29 2.11 -4.26
CA ILE A 28 -22.51 1.62 -4.86
C ILE A 28 -22.49 0.10 -4.81
N ILE A 29 -23.31 -0.47 -3.92
CA ILE A 29 -23.46 -1.91 -3.78
C ILE A 29 -24.50 -2.40 -4.79
N ALA A 30 -24.07 -3.22 -5.74
CA ALA A 30 -24.99 -3.91 -6.63
C ALA A 30 -25.81 -4.93 -5.83
N CYS A 31 -27.11 -4.73 -5.72
CA CYS A 31 -28.02 -5.62 -5.01
C CYS A 31 -28.90 -6.38 -5.99
N GLU A 32 -29.03 -7.69 -5.79
CA GLU A 32 -30.14 -8.46 -6.35
C GLU A 32 -31.44 -8.09 -5.63
N ARG A 33 -32.59 -8.18 -6.33
CA ARG A 33 -33.90 -7.71 -5.81
C ARG A 33 -34.30 -8.31 -4.46
N ASP A 34 -33.83 -9.52 -4.14
CA ASP A 34 -34.21 -10.28 -2.93
C ASP A 34 -33.09 -10.34 -1.88
N ARG A 35 -32.17 -9.37 -1.85
CA ARG A 35 -31.10 -9.36 -0.86
C ARG A 35 -31.62 -8.98 0.51
N SER A 36 -31.41 -9.83 1.52
CA SER A 36 -31.73 -9.48 2.92
C SER A 36 -30.88 -8.31 3.40
N ALA A 37 -31.40 -7.54 4.37
CA ALA A 37 -30.67 -6.41 4.97
C ALA A 37 -29.29 -6.82 5.48
N GLU A 38 -29.16 -7.99 6.08
CA GLU A 38 -27.87 -8.54 6.57
C GLU A 38 -26.85 -8.76 5.44
N LYS A 39 -27.29 -9.29 4.30
CA LYS A 39 -26.40 -9.48 3.15
C LYS A 39 -25.94 -8.15 2.56
N TYR A 40 -26.80 -7.14 2.57
CA TYR A 40 -26.45 -5.81 2.14
C TYR A 40 -25.42 -5.17 3.08
N GLU A 41 -25.64 -5.25 4.38
CA GLU A 41 -24.73 -4.71 5.39
C GLU A 41 -23.37 -5.39 5.31
N LYS A 42 -23.32 -6.72 5.19
CA LYS A 42 -22.07 -7.47 5.00
C LYS A 42 -21.33 -7.03 3.74
N ALA A 43 -22.03 -6.84 2.62
CA ALA A 43 -21.40 -6.38 1.37
C ALA A 43 -20.91 -4.93 1.48
N LEU A 44 -21.62 -4.08 2.22
CA LEU A 44 -21.19 -2.71 2.49
C LEU A 44 -19.91 -2.69 3.32
N LEU A 45 -19.86 -3.45 4.40
CA LEU A 45 -18.65 -3.59 5.24
C LEU A 45 -17.46 -4.14 4.44
N GLU A 46 -17.69 -5.16 3.59
CA GLU A 46 -16.64 -5.69 2.71
C GLU A 46 -16.12 -4.64 1.71
N SER A 47 -16.99 -3.77 1.18
CA SER A 47 -16.59 -2.72 0.24
C SER A 47 -15.81 -1.58 0.91
N MET A 48 -16.08 -1.33 2.19
CA MET A 48 -15.39 -0.31 3.01
C MET A 48 -14.11 -0.83 3.67
N ARG A 49 -13.77 -2.10 3.45
CA ARG A 49 -12.60 -2.72 4.03
C ARG A 49 -11.31 -1.98 3.63
N PRO A 50 -10.44 -1.64 4.59
CA PRO A 50 -9.19 -0.95 4.30
C PRO A 50 -8.29 -1.76 3.36
N GLY A 51 -7.65 -1.07 2.43
CA GLY A 51 -6.52 -1.59 1.68
C GLY A 51 -5.21 -1.40 2.47
N GLY A 52 -4.11 -1.95 1.92
CA GLY A 52 -2.78 -1.76 2.51
C GLY A 52 -2.08 -3.05 2.88
N VAL A 53 -1.19 -2.97 3.87
CA VAL A 53 -0.35 -4.08 4.33
C VAL A 53 -0.42 -4.24 5.84
N VAL A 54 -0.32 -5.47 6.34
CA VAL A 54 -0.41 -5.80 7.75
C VAL A 54 0.67 -6.80 8.15
N SER A 55 1.14 -6.69 9.41
CA SER A 55 2.09 -7.64 9.99
C SER A 55 1.42 -8.97 10.31
N VAL A 56 2.09 -10.07 9.97
CA VAL A 56 1.73 -11.43 10.37
C VAL A 56 1.57 -11.54 11.89
N GLU A 57 2.48 -10.90 12.62
CA GLU A 57 2.56 -10.99 14.08
C GLU A 57 1.43 -10.20 14.74
N SER A 58 0.98 -9.12 14.12
CA SER A 58 0.01 -8.19 14.70
C SER A 58 -1.42 -8.39 14.21
N VAL A 59 -1.63 -9.10 13.11
CA VAL A 59 -2.95 -9.20 12.46
C VAL A 59 -4.03 -9.78 13.37
N TYR A 60 -3.68 -10.74 14.21
CA TYR A 60 -4.63 -11.38 15.15
C TYR A 60 -4.97 -10.51 16.38
N LEU A 61 -4.19 -9.45 16.62
CA LEU A 61 -4.45 -8.48 17.68
C LEU A 61 -5.38 -7.36 17.22
N MET A 62 -5.62 -7.26 15.93
CA MET A 62 -6.35 -6.14 15.31
C MET A 62 -7.80 -6.47 15.00
N ASP A 63 -8.14 -7.73 14.85
CA ASP A 63 -9.46 -8.12 14.37
C ASP A 63 -9.85 -9.54 14.77
N ASP A 64 -11.16 -9.72 15.02
CA ASP A 64 -11.80 -11.02 15.07
C ASP A 64 -12.10 -11.50 13.65
N TRP A 65 -11.76 -12.76 13.39
CA TRP A 65 -11.86 -13.34 12.06
C TRP A 65 -13.21 -14.03 11.87
N ASP A 66 -14.01 -13.52 10.96
CA ASP A 66 -15.21 -14.20 10.49
C ASP A 66 -14.93 -14.90 9.14
N GLU A 67 -15.33 -16.18 9.02
CA GLU A 67 -15.29 -16.99 7.79
C GLU A 67 -14.00 -16.88 6.94
N GLY A 68 -12.85 -16.69 7.59
CA GLY A 68 -11.55 -16.67 6.91
C GLY A 68 -11.14 -15.34 6.29
N LYS A 69 -11.93 -14.27 6.45
CA LYS A 69 -11.55 -12.91 6.08
C LYS A 69 -11.53 -12.02 7.32
N SER A 70 -10.59 -11.10 7.36
CA SER A 70 -10.58 -10.03 8.35
C SER A 70 -11.53 -8.90 7.90
N LEU A 71 -12.27 -8.30 8.82
CA LEU A 71 -13.13 -7.16 8.52
C LEU A 71 -12.36 -5.84 8.52
N CYS A 72 -11.35 -5.73 9.39
CA CYS A 72 -10.61 -4.48 9.62
C CYS A 72 -9.26 -4.43 8.91
N THR A 73 -8.76 -5.55 8.38
CA THR A 73 -7.46 -5.62 7.71
C THR A 73 -7.56 -6.25 6.31
N PRO A 74 -6.60 -5.99 5.41
CA PRO A 74 -6.59 -6.62 4.08
C PRO A 74 -6.15 -8.10 4.10
N ALA A 75 -6.08 -8.73 5.28
CA ALA A 75 -5.65 -10.12 5.43
C ALA A 75 -6.79 -11.12 5.17
N SER A 76 -6.43 -12.32 4.76
CA SER A 76 -7.37 -13.43 4.58
C SER A 76 -6.73 -14.76 4.97
N LYS A 77 -7.56 -15.75 5.33
CA LYS A 77 -7.14 -17.12 5.55
C LYS A 77 -7.46 -17.97 4.32
N ARG A 78 -6.55 -18.86 3.98
CA ARG A 78 -6.76 -19.92 2.98
C ARG A 78 -6.47 -21.26 3.65
N TYR A 79 -7.40 -22.18 3.60
CA TYR A 79 -7.31 -23.48 4.28
C TYR A 79 -6.99 -23.37 5.78
N GLY A 80 -7.63 -22.42 6.46
CA GLY A 80 -7.45 -22.18 7.89
C GLY A 80 -6.13 -21.50 8.30
N LYS A 81 -5.23 -21.26 7.36
CA LYS A 81 -3.95 -20.58 7.59
C LYS A 81 -3.97 -19.17 7.00
N LEU A 82 -3.24 -18.24 7.64
CA LEU A 82 -3.07 -16.89 7.13
C LEU A 82 -2.42 -16.94 5.74
N ALA A 83 -3.05 -16.31 4.76
CA ALA A 83 -2.52 -16.22 3.41
C ALA A 83 -1.40 -15.19 3.37
N LEU A 84 -0.16 -15.64 3.44
CA LEU A 84 1.01 -14.80 3.19
C LEU A 84 1.01 -14.39 1.71
N GLY A 85 0.94 -13.12 1.42
CA GLY A 85 0.81 -12.65 0.06
C GLY A 85 0.99 -11.14 -0.08
N ARG A 86 0.21 -10.56 -0.96
CA ARG A 86 0.31 -9.15 -1.34
C ARG A 86 0.20 -8.17 -0.17
N ASN A 87 -0.52 -8.54 0.87
CA ASN A 87 -0.97 -7.63 1.92
C ASN A 87 -0.49 -8.05 3.31
N VAL A 88 0.12 -9.24 3.45
CA VAL A 88 0.54 -9.78 4.75
C VAL A 88 2.04 -10.04 4.72
N PHE A 89 2.77 -9.37 5.58
CA PHE A 89 4.24 -9.34 5.64
C PHE A 89 4.73 -9.61 7.06
N THR A 90 5.97 -10.08 7.21
CA THR A 90 6.63 -10.13 8.50
C THR A 90 6.98 -8.71 8.98
N ASP A 91 7.18 -8.53 10.28
CA ASP A 91 7.63 -7.24 10.85
C ASP A 91 8.90 -6.74 10.19
N ARG A 92 9.81 -7.66 9.84
CA ARG A 92 11.05 -7.33 9.17
C ARG A 92 10.80 -6.81 7.75
N GLN A 93 9.92 -7.46 6.99
CA GLN A 93 9.52 -7.00 5.65
C GLN A 93 8.85 -5.63 5.71
N LEU A 94 7.98 -5.38 6.70
CA LEU A 94 7.36 -4.07 6.88
C LEU A 94 8.35 -2.97 7.22
N ARG A 95 9.36 -3.25 8.03
CA ARG A 95 10.45 -2.29 8.31
C ARG A 95 11.23 -1.96 7.06
N CYS A 96 11.65 -2.98 6.31
CA CYS A 96 12.37 -2.81 5.05
C CYS A 96 11.57 -1.95 4.06
N LEU A 97 10.27 -2.19 3.91
CA LEU A 97 9.38 -1.38 3.08
C LEU A 97 9.30 0.08 3.57
N ALA A 98 9.21 0.28 4.88
CA ALA A 98 9.17 1.61 5.48
C ALA A 98 10.48 2.39 5.29
N ASP A 99 11.62 1.72 5.43
CA ASP A 99 12.94 2.30 5.24
C ASP A 99 13.17 2.66 3.75
N TYR A 100 12.78 1.79 2.84
CA TYR A 100 12.82 2.07 1.41
C TYR A 100 11.95 3.29 1.04
N ALA A 101 10.72 3.35 1.56
CA ALA A 101 9.85 4.50 1.32
C ALA A 101 10.45 5.81 1.89
N ALA A 102 11.04 5.74 3.07
CA ALA A 102 11.70 6.90 3.69
C ALA A 102 12.91 7.38 2.87
N GLU A 103 13.74 6.47 2.36
CA GLU A 103 14.86 6.78 1.47
C GLU A 103 14.40 7.45 0.18
N LYS A 104 13.35 6.91 -0.47
CA LYS A 104 12.78 7.49 -1.68
C LYS A 104 12.23 8.89 -1.44
N LEU A 105 11.52 9.11 -0.34
CA LEU A 105 11.00 10.43 0.03
C LEU A 105 12.12 11.43 0.29
N ALA A 106 13.19 11.02 0.99
CA ALA A 106 14.34 11.88 1.22
C ALA A 106 15.05 12.25 -0.09
N GLY A 107 15.17 11.30 -1.02
CA GLY A 107 15.72 11.57 -2.35
C GLY A 107 14.89 12.59 -3.13
N LEU A 108 13.56 12.44 -3.14
CA LEU A 108 12.65 13.40 -3.78
C LEU A 108 12.71 14.78 -3.12
N GLU A 109 12.77 14.85 -1.79
CA GLU A 109 12.94 16.10 -1.06
C GLU A 109 14.25 16.81 -1.48
N HIS A 110 15.33 16.05 -1.59
CA HIS A 110 16.62 16.58 -2.03
C HIS A 110 16.55 17.13 -3.46
N GLU A 111 15.97 16.38 -4.40
CA GLU A 111 15.79 16.85 -5.79
C GLU A 111 14.98 18.14 -5.87
N ILE A 112 13.90 18.26 -5.09
CA ILE A 112 13.10 19.49 -5.02
C ILE A 112 13.93 20.66 -4.48
N ARG A 113 14.72 20.46 -3.43
CA ARG A 113 15.58 21.50 -2.83
C ARG A 113 16.68 21.96 -3.79
N GLU A 114 17.22 21.05 -4.58
CA GLU A 114 18.22 21.37 -5.62
C GLU A 114 17.60 22.04 -6.86
N GLY A 115 16.29 22.25 -6.88
CA GLY A 115 15.59 22.88 -8.00
C GLY A 115 15.52 22.02 -9.25
N ASN A 116 15.52 20.70 -9.10
CA ASN A 116 15.34 19.77 -10.21
C ASN A 116 13.91 19.85 -10.76
N VAL A 117 13.74 20.56 -11.88
CA VAL A 117 12.44 20.74 -12.57
C VAL A 117 12.38 20.00 -13.90
N LYS A 118 13.21 18.97 -14.08
CA LYS A 118 13.20 18.18 -15.32
C LYS A 118 11.87 17.50 -15.51
N ALA A 119 11.30 17.67 -16.68
CA ALA A 119 10.08 16.99 -17.07
C ALA A 119 10.44 15.58 -17.58
N GLU A 120 10.48 14.61 -16.67
CA GLU A 120 10.78 13.20 -16.95
C GLU A 120 9.63 12.32 -16.43
N PRO A 121 8.45 12.33 -17.11
CA PRO A 121 7.30 11.56 -16.66
C PRO A 121 7.55 10.05 -16.81
N TYR A 122 6.83 9.24 -16.05
CA TYR A 122 6.72 7.82 -16.32
C TYR A 122 5.86 7.57 -17.57
N GLU A 123 6.14 6.47 -18.24
CA GLU A 123 5.36 6.03 -19.42
C GLU A 123 3.87 5.88 -19.03
N GLY A 124 2.99 6.49 -19.83
CA GLY A 124 1.54 6.49 -19.61
C GLY A 124 0.99 7.64 -18.73
N GLU A 125 1.81 8.34 -17.95
CA GLU A 125 1.33 9.44 -17.08
C GLU A 125 0.81 10.65 -17.87
N CYS A 126 1.28 10.81 -19.12
CA CYS A 126 0.85 11.91 -19.99
C CYS A 126 -0.53 11.67 -20.63
N ASP A 127 -1.02 10.45 -20.67
CA ASP A 127 -2.25 10.09 -21.39
C ASP A 127 -3.50 10.74 -20.78
N TYR A 128 -3.47 10.96 -19.48
CA TYR A 128 -4.57 11.58 -18.72
C TYR A 128 -4.20 12.92 -18.11
N CYS A 129 -3.08 13.52 -18.52
CA CYS A 129 -2.59 14.77 -17.95
C CYS A 129 -3.44 15.96 -18.44
N PRO A 130 -4.05 16.76 -17.55
CA PRO A 130 -4.88 17.91 -17.93
C PRO A 130 -4.06 19.04 -18.58
N TYR A 131 -2.74 19.00 -18.44
CA TYR A 131 -1.81 20.01 -18.98
C TYR A 131 -1.21 19.65 -20.33
N GLY A 132 -1.62 18.55 -20.96
CA GLY A 132 -1.07 18.06 -22.24
C GLY A 132 -1.07 19.11 -23.34
N GLY A 133 -2.13 19.96 -23.41
CA GLY A 133 -2.23 21.04 -24.40
C GLY A 133 -1.27 22.21 -24.20
N ILE A 134 -0.73 22.39 -22.99
CA ILE A 134 0.19 23.51 -22.64
C ILE A 134 1.64 23.00 -22.59
N CYS A 135 1.83 21.78 -22.15
CA CYS A 135 3.14 21.20 -21.87
C CYS A 135 3.94 20.87 -23.13
N HIS A 136 3.27 20.64 -24.27
CA HIS A 136 3.87 20.27 -25.56
C HIS A 136 4.80 19.05 -25.53
N MET A 137 4.75 18.24 -24.49
CA MET A 137 5.59 17.05 -24.31
C MET A 137 5.28 15.95 -25.33
N GLY A 138 4.08 15.93 -25.93
CA GLY A 138 3.64 14.89 -26.87
C GLY A 138 4.36 14.84 -28.21
N SER A 139 4.96 15.96 -28.66
CA SER A 139 5.59 16.07 -29.96
C SER A 139 7.10 15.84 -29.96
N ASN A 140 7.77 16.05 -28.84
CA ASN A 140 9.22 15.97 -28.66
C ASN A 140 9.56 15.27 -27.33
N MET A 141 9.01 14.07 -27.11
CA MET A 141 9.19 13.36 -25.86
C MET A 141 10.67 13.15 -25.51
N PRO A 142 11.18 13.80 -24.45
CA PRO A 142 12.38 13.32 -23.79
C PRO A 142 12.10 11.92 -23.25
N LYS A 143 13.13 11.18 -22.93
CA LYS A 143 13.01 9.80 -22.43
C LYS A 143 12.00 9.72 -21.30
N THR A 144 10.92 8.97 -21.50
CA THR A 144 10.02 8.59 -20.43
C THR A 144 10.73 7.61 -19.51
N ARG A 145 10.52 7.79 -18.19
CA ARG A 145 10.98 6.81 -17.23
C ARG A 145 10.08 5.58 -17.28
N GLN A 146 10.67 4.40 -17.25
CA GLN A 146 9.90 3.17 -17.15
C GLN A 146 9.80 2.75 -15.70
N VAL A 147 8.60 2.36 -15.27
CA VAL A 147 8.42 1.70 -13.98
C VAL A 147 9.13 0.35 -14.05
N PRO A 148 10.05 0.03 -13.13
CA PRO A 148 10.70 -1.25 -13.11
C PRO A 148 9.66 -2.38 -13.08
N LYS A 149 9.76 -3.31 -14.03
CA LYS A 149 8.87 -4.47 -14.05
C LYS A 149 9.28 -5.41 -12.92
N ILE A 150 8.41 -5.59 -11.98
CA ILE A 150 8.57 -6.58 -10.91
C ILE A 150 7.94 -7.88 -11.41
N SER A 151 8.76 -8.87 -11.74
CA SER A 151 8.31 -10.14 -12.29
C SER A 151 7.85 -11.14 -11.22
N GLY A 152 8.20 -10.92 -9.97
CA GLY A 152 7.84 -11.79 -8.87
C GLY A 152 8.04 -11.17 -7.50
N ARG A 153 7.67 -11.94 -6.46
CA ARG A 153 7.78 -11.50 -5.08
C ARG A 153 9.25 -11.32 -4.64
N GLU A 154 10.12 -12.17 -5.12
CA GLU A 154 11.55 -12.12 -4.82
C GLU A 154 12.18 -10.86 -5.39
N ASP A 155 11.91 -10.54 -6.66
CA ASP A 155 12.37 -9.30 -7.30
C ASP A 155 11.89 -8.06 -6.55
N MET A 156 10.65 -8.07 -6.07
CA MET A 156 10.09 -6.99 -5.26
C MET A 156 10.91 -6.79 -3.98
N TRP A 157 11.22 -7.86 -3.27
CA TRP A 157 11.97 -7.79 -2.03
C TRP A 157 13.43 -7.38 -2.25
N GLN A 158 14.05 -7.84 -3.34
CA GLN A 158 15.39 -7.39 -3.72
C GLN A 158 15.44 -5.89 -4.01
N GLN A 159 14.43 -5.34 -4.69
CA GLN A 159 14.32 -3.89 -4.91
C GLN A 159 14.18 -3.10 -3.61
N PHE A 160 13.51 -3.66 -2.61
CA PHE A 160 13.36 -3.04 -1.29
C PHE A 160 14.57 -3.30 -0.37
N GLY A 161 15.59 -4.01 -0.86
CA GLY A 161 16.79 -4.32 -0.08
C GLY A 161 16.60 -5.42 0.97
N TYR A 162 15.48 -6.15 0.92
CA TYR A 162 15.24 -7.28 1.83
C TYR A 162 15.96 -8.54 1.34
N ARG A 163 16.66 -9.22 2.26
CA ARG A 163 17.29 -10.53 2.04
C ARG A 163 16.82 -11.50 3.13
N GLU A 164 16.50 -12.73 2.74
CA GLU A 164 16.01 -13.74 3.71
C GLU A 164 17.09 -14.21 4.69
N GLU A 165 18.37 -14.06 4.34
CA GLU A 165 19.51 -14.56 5.15
C GLU A 165 19.98 -13.59 6.25
N ASP A 166 19.43 -12.41 6.30
CA ASP A 166 19.71 -11.43 7.35
C ASP A 166 18.60 -11.52 8.43
#